data_d0c3c23355b3a328cce94444c92eab65
#
_entry.id   d0c3c23355b3a328cce94444c92eab65
#
_cell.length_a   1.000
_cell.length_b   1.000
_cell.length_c   1.000
_cell.angle_alpha   90.00
_cell.angle_beta   90.00
_cell.angle_gamma   90.00
#
_symmetry.space_group_name_H-M   'P 1'
#
loop_
_entity.id
_entity.type
_entity.pdbx_description
1 polymer ?
#
loop_
_entity_poly.entity_id
_entity_poly.type
_entity_poly.pdbx_seq_one_letter_code
_entity_poly.pdbx_strand_id
1 'polypeptide(L)'
;MNVKYKNKMEVKKITVQQWIPIEKIYENGIIKINKNKYIKILKIIPINYNLKSDLEKKTILNSYKILLKTCNFDIQILIQSNKEDLSQHILNIRKNIQKNENIYLKEISENYIKFIQKLNYSKNSASKDFYLIISNEKIENLNSIEIVENDLKEKYFKIKECLSRCGNDAIEINNKNNIIIILDSFLNTRKFLNK
;
A
#
# COMPACT_ATOMS: atom_id res chain seq x y z
N MET A 1 -59.33 11.35 -19.28
CA MET A 1 -58.54 10.21 -18.78
C MET A 1 -57.07 10.61 -18.77
N ASN A 2 -56.59 11.14 -17.64
CA ASN A 2 -55.23 11.63 -17.49
C ASN A 2 -54.49 10.71 -16.51
N VAL A 3 -53.65 9.80 -17.03
CA VAL A 3 -52.77 8.98 -16.20
C VAL A 3 -51.42 9.70 -16.07
N LYS A 4 -51.20 10.34 -14.93
CA LYS A 4 -49.90 10.91 -14.54
C LYS A 4 -49.04 9.81 -13.96
N TYR A 5 -48.11 9.25 -14.74
CA TYR A 5 -46.98 8.48 -14.22
C TYR A 5 -45.94 9.42 -13.60
N LYS A 6 -46.00 9.59 -12.29
CA LYS A 6 -44.90 10.15 -11.49
C LYS A 6 -44.09 8.96 -10.91
N ASN A 7 -43.18 8.39 -11.68
CA ASN A 7 -42.11 7.61 -11.11
C ASN A 7 -41.04 8.54 -10.55
N LYS A 8 -41.16 8.92 -9.28
CA LYS A 8 -40.06 9.45 -8.50
C LYS A 8 -39.12 8.30 -8.20
N MET A 9 -38.03 8.16 -8.95
CA MET A 9 -36.89 7.37 -8.48
C MET A 9 -36.37 8.05 -7.21
N GLU A 10 -36.67 7.44 -6.06
CA GLU A 10 -36.00 7.78 -4.81
C GLU A 10 -34.54 7.34 -4.92
N VAL A 11 -33.67 8.30 -5.21
CA VAL A 11 -32.22 8.09 -5.11
C VAL A 11 -31.91 7.90 -3.63
N LYS A 12 -31.81 6.65 -3.17
CA LYS A 12 -31.31 6.33 -1.84
C LYS A 12 -29.93 6.96 -1.70
N LYS A 13 -29.82 7.98 -0.85
CA LYS A 13 -28.52 8.56 -0.46
C LYS A 13 -27.76 7.49 0.34
N ILE A 14 -26.87 6.78 -0.34
CA ILE A 14 -25.97 5.82 0.29
C ILE A 14 -24.89 6.62 1.01
N THR A 15 -24.71 6.39 2.31
CA THR A 15 -23.61 7.00 3.07
C THR A 15 -22.27 6.40 2.62
N VAL A 16 -21.17 7.14 2.75
CA VAL A 16 -19.82 6.66 2.41
C VAL A 16 -19.50 5.34 3.13
N GLN A 17 -19.92 5.19 4.37
CA GLN A 17 -19.76 3.96 5.16
C GLN A 17 -20.51 2.75 4.57
N GLN A 18 -21.68 2.97 3.97
CA GLN A 18 -22.43 1.92 3.28
C GLN A 18 -21.85 1.57 1.91
N TRP A 19 -21.09 2.49 1.31
CA TRP A 19 -20.42 2.27 0.03
C TRP A 19 -19.14 1.46 0.16
N ILE A 20 -18.39 1.61 1.29
CA ILE A 20 -17.16 0.85 1.54
C ILE A 20 -17.51 -0.61 1.82
N PRO A 21 -17.02 -1.57 1.02
CA PRO A 21 -17.39 -2.98 1.15
C PRO A 21 -16.67 -3.71 2.30
N ILE A 22 -16.06 -3.01 3.23
CA ILE A 22 -15.31 -3.59 4.35
C ILE A 22 -16.27 -3.83 5.52
N GLU A 23 -16.45 -5.08 5.90
CA GLU A 23 -17.28 -5.45 7.05
C GLU A 23 -16.47 -5.43 8.36
N LYS A 24 -15.26 -5.99 8.35
CA LYS A 24 -14.43 -6.13 9.55
C LYS A 24 -12.95 -6.21 9.21
N ILE A 25 -12.12 -5.61 10.05
CA ILE A 25 -10.66 -5.76 10.05
C ILE A 25 -10.27 -6.49 11.33
N TYR A 26 -9.60 -7.64 11.17
CA TYR A 26 -9.13 -8.48 12.28
C TYR A 26 -7.76 -7.98 12.78
N GLU A 27 -7.40 -8.35 14.01
CA GLU A 27 -6.13 -7.93 14.62
C GLU A 27 -4.90 -8.49 13.88
N ASN A 28 -5.04 -9.66 13.25
CA ASN A 28 -4.01 -10.31 12.42
C ASN A 28 -3.90 -9.74 10.99
N GLY A 29 -4.55 -8.60 10.72
CA GLY A 29 -4.47 -7.90 9.44
C GLY A 29 -5.34 -8.50 8.32
N ILE A 30 -6.21 -9.47 8.62
CA ILE A 30 -7.18 -9.99 7.65
C ILE A 30 -8.36 -9.02 7.58
N ILE A 31 -8.81 -8.74 6.36
CA ILE A 31 -9.95 -7.87 6.08
C ILE A 31 -11.10 -8.72 5.53
N LYS A 32 -12.25 -8.66 6.18
CA LYS A 32 -13.49 -9.25 5.67
C LYS A 32 -14.22 -8.25 4.81
N ILE A 33 -14.51 -8.63 3.57
CA ILE A 33 -15.32 -7.88 2.61
C ILE A 33 -16.69 -8.51 2.52
N ASN A 34 -17.67 -7.79 1.98
CA ASN A 34 -19.01 -8.28 1.71
C ASN A 34 -18.97 -9.63 0.95
N LYS A 35 -19.97 -10.50 1.17
CA LYS A 35 -20.11 -11.82 0.53
C LYS A 35 -19.06 -12.87 0.97
N ASN A 36 -18.65 -12.84 2.23
CA ASN A 36 -17.74 -13.85 2.79
C ASN A 36 -16.36 -13.93 2.10
N LYS A 37 -15.94 -12.87 1.44
CA LYS A 37 -14.60 -12.74 0.88
C LYS A 37 -13.65 -12.15 1.91
N TYR A 38 -12.50 -12.79 2.07
CA TYR A 38 -11.42 -12.33 2.95
C TYR A 38 -10.21 -11.97 2.13
N ILE A 39 -9.54 -10.90 2.51
CA ILE A 39 -8.32 -10.44 1.85
C ILE A 39 -7.20 -10.18 2.86
N LYS A 40 -5.97 -10.31 2.38
CA LYS A 40 -4.77 -9.92 3.11
C LYS A 40 -3.88 -9.06 2.23
N ILE A 41 -3.33 -8.00 2.81
CA ILE A 41 -2.43 -7.08 2.13
C ILE A 41 -1.00 -7.44 2.52
N LEU A 42 -0.14 -7.59 1.52
CA LEU A 42 1.29 -7.81 1.67
C LEU A 42 2.03 -6.58 1.17
N LYS A 43 2.97 -6.05 1.94
CA LYS A 43 3.86 -4.98 1.49
C LYS A 43 5.05 -5.60 0.76
N ILE A 44 5.36 -5.10 -0.44
CA ILE A 44 6.49 -5.57 -1.24
C ILE A 44 7.61 -4.56 -1.18
N ILE A 45 8.80 -5.03 -0.84
CA ILE A 45 10.03 -4.24 -0.92
C ILE A 45 10.67 -4.51 -2.28
N PRO A 46 10.66 -3.52 -3.19
CA PRO A 46 11.19 -3.70 -4.54
C PRO A 46 12.72 -3.65 -4.55
N ILE A 47 13.30 -4.29 -5.56
CA ILE A 47 14.71 -4.11 -5.91
C ILE A 47 14.86 -2.98 -6.94
N ASN A 48 16.05 -2.39 -7.02
CA ASN A 48 16.38 -1.50 -8.13
C ASN A 48 16.81 -2.33 -9.35
N TYR A 49 15.83 -2.67 -10.20
CA TYR A 49 16.05 -3.47 -11.40
C TYR A 49 17.04 -2.83 -12.38
N ASN A 50 17.08 -1.50 -12.46
CA ASN A 50 17.95 -0.79 -13.41
C ASN A 50 19.44 -0.93 -13.08
N LEU A 51 19.78 -1.16 -11.81
CA LEU A 51 21.16 -1.36 -11.35
C LEU A 51 21.65 -2.80 -11.53
N LYS A 52 20.81 -3.71 -12.05
CA LYS A 52 21.14 -5.11 -12.25
C LYS A 52 21.82 -5.35 -13.61
N SER A 53 22.76 -6.29 -13.64
CA SER A 53 23.38 -6.78 -14.88
C SER A 53 22.33 -7.49 -15.77
N ASP A 54 22.64 -7.66 -17.03
CA ASP A 54 21.71 -8.31 -17.98
C ASP A 54 21.44 -9.78 -17.62
N LEU A 55 22.43 -10.47 -17.06
CA LEU A 55 22.27 -11.85 -16.57
C LEU A 55 21.31 -11.89 -15.36
N GLU A 56 21.50 -10.99 -14.38
CA GLU A 56 20.62 -10.89 -13.23
C GLU A 56 19.20 -10.53 -13.67
N LYS A 57 19.02 -9.58 -14.61
CA LYS A 57 17.72 -9.21 -15.16
C LYS A 57 16.99 -10.41 -15.77
N LYS A 58 17.69 -11.25 -16.54
CA LYS A 58 17.11 -12.50 -17.09
C LYS A 58 16.69 -13.46 -16.01
N THR A 59 17.52 -13.62 -14.97
CA THR A 59 17.20 -14.49 -13.80
C THR A 59 15.98 -14.00 -13.06
N ILE A 60 15.89 -12.70 -12.80
CA ILE A 60 14.74 -12.06 -12.16
C ILE A 60 13.47 -12.31 -12.99
N LEU A 61 13.51 -12.08 -14.30
CA LEU A 61 12.34 -12.29 -15.17
C LEU A 61 11.90 -13.77 -15.20
N ASN A 62 12.86 -14.71 -15.19
CA ASN A 62 12.53 -16.13 -15.10
C ASN A 62 11.86 -16.48 -13.76
N SER A 63 12.33 -15.89 -12.64
CA SER A 63 11.74 -16.10 -11.33
C SER A 63 10.31 -15.52 -11.26
N TYR A 64 10.04 -14.37 -11.90
CA TYR A 64 8.67 -13.86 -12.06
C TYR A 64 7.76 -14.79 -12.88
N LYS A 65 8.29 -15.40 -13.95
CA LYS A 65 7.53 -16.42 -14.70
C LYS A 65 7.15 -17.62 -13.82
N ILE A 66 8.07 -18.04 -12.94
CA ILE A 66 7.80 -19.10 -11.97
C ILE A 66 6.72 -18.66 -10.99
N LEU A 67 6.81 -17.46 -10.43
CA LEU A 67 5.79 -16.89 -9.55
C LEU A 67 4.39 -16.98 -10.19
N LEU A 68 4.24 -16.47 -11.41
CA LEU A 68 2.97 -16.45 -12.12
C LEU A 68 2.44 -17.86 -12.43
N LYS A 69 3.31 -18.85 -12.64
CA LYS A 69 2.93 -20.26 -12.84
C LYS A 69 2.55 -20.95 -11.53
N THR A 70 3.19 -20.56 -10.42
CA THR A 70 2.99 -21.19 -9.09
C THR A 70 1.72 -20.65 -8.42
N CYS A 71 1.39 -19.39 -8.65
CA CYS A 71 0.18 -18.79 -8.10
C CYS A 71 -1.04 -19.23 -8.93
N ASN A 72 -1.75 -20.23 -8.40
CA ASN A 72 -3.03 -20.73 -8.93
C ASN A 72 -4.25 -20.02 -8.28
N PHE A 73 -4.06 -18.81 -7.78
CA PHE A 73 -5.06 -17.97 -7.11
C PHE A 73 -4.92 -16.53 -7.57
N ASP A 74 -5.99 -15.75 -7.38
CA ASP A 74 -6.03 -14.36 -7.79
C ASP A 74 -5.08 -13.49 -6.97
N ILE A 75 -4.31 -12.68 -7.68
CA ILE A 75 -3.40 -11.68 -7.11
C ILE A 75 -3.76 -10.31 -7.68
N GLN A 76 -3.91 -9.33 -6.80
CA GLN A 76 -4.05 -7.94 -7.20
C GLN A 76 -2.77 -7.18 -6.84
N ILE A 77 -2.21 -6.46 -7.80
CA ILE A 77 -1.07 -5.57 -7.58
C ILE A 77 -1.59 -4.15 -7.40
N LEU A 78 -1.18 -3.52 -6.31
CA LEU A 78 -1.54 -2.16 -5.99
C LEU A 78 -0.27 -1.33 -5.81
N ILE A 79 -0.17 -0.23 -6.55
CA ILE A 79 0.95 0.71 -6.47
C ILE A 79 0.39 2.04 -6.01
N GLN A 80 0.91 2.53 -4.88
CA GLN A 80 0.55 3.83 -4.34
C GLN A 80 1.71 4.79 -4.49
N SER A 81 1.45 5.95 -5.10
CA SER A 81 2.40 7.06 -5.13
C SER A 81 2.11 7.99 -3.98
N ASN A 82 3.06 8.16 -3.08
CA ASN A 82 2.97 9.06 -1.92
C ASN A 82 3.88 10.26 -2.17
N LYS A 83 3.38 11.45 -1.83
CA LYS A 83 4.25 12.63 -1.80
C LYS A 83 5.23 12.46 -0.63
N GLU A 84 6.50 12.59 -0.90
CA GLU A 84 7.54 12.47 0.13
C GLU A 84 7.49 13.72 1.03
N ASP A 85 7.21 13.51 2.32
CA ASP A 85 7.19 14.59 3.31
C ASP A 85 8.57 14.73 3.96
N LEU A 86 9.34 15.67 3.46
CA LEU A 86 10.68 16.00 3.98
C LEU A 86 10.65 16.95 5.18
N SER A 87 9.46 17.31 5.70
CA SER A 87 9.30 18.27 6.80
C SER A 87 10.03 17.83 8.07
N GLN A 88 9.98 16.54 8.41
CA GLN A 88 10.70 15.99 9.56
C GLN A 88 12.22 16.07 9.39
N HIS A 89 12.71 15.81 8.19
CA HIS A 89 14.13 15.95 7.87
C HIS A 89 14.60 17.42 8.04
N ILE A 90 13.83 18.36 7.50
CA ILE A 90 14.10 19.80 7.64
C ILE A 90 14.07 20.23 9.12
N LEU A 91 13.09 19.74 9.89
CA LEU A 91 13.01 20.03 11.33
C LEU A 91 14.23 19.50 12.10
N ASN A 92 14.70 18.30 11.77
CA ASN A 92 15.90 17.73 12.40
C ASN A 92 17.16 18.54 12.06
N ILE A 93 17.30 19.00 10.81
CA ILE A 93 18.41 19.88 10.42
C ILE A 93 18.33 21.19 11.22
N ARG A 94 17.16 21.83 11.30
CA ARG A 94 16.99 23.07 12.07
C ARG A 94 17.34 22.91 13.54
N LYS A 95 16.92 21.81 14.17
CA LYS A 95 17.30 21.50 15.57
C LYS A 95 18.80 21.35 15.75
N ASN A 96 19.50 20.74 14.79
CA ASN A 96 20.94 20.57 14.84
C ASN A 96 21.68 21.88 14.63
N ILE A 97 21.18 22.74 13.74
CA ILE A 97 21.73 24.09 13.52
C ILE A 97 21.64 24.94 14.79
N GLN A 98 20.54 24.88 15.53
CA GLN A 98 20.35 25.65 16.76
C GLN A 98 21.35 25.26 17.86
N LYS A 99 21.81 24.01 17.86
CA LYS A 99 22.79 23.48 18.82
C LYS A 99 24.25 23.83 18.47
N ASN A 100 24.49 24.36 17.27
CA ASN A 100 25.84 24.58 16.75
C ASN A 100 26.11 26.08 16.64
N GLU A 101 27.23 26.55 17.19
CA GLU A 101 27.62 27.97 17.17
C GLU A 101 28.34 28.38 15.90
N ASN A 102 28.76 27.41 15.06
CA ASN A 102 29.54 27.69 13.86
C ASN A 102 28.66 28.37 12.78
N ILE A 103 29.00 29.61 12.43
CA ILE A 103 28.26 30.44 11.48
C ILE A 103 28.27 29.82 10.07
N TYR A 104 29.40 29.25 9.64
CA TYR A 104 29.49 28.61 8.31
C TYR A 104 28.61 27.38 8.18
N LEU A 105 28.48 26.58 9.25
CA LEU A 105 27.58 25.44 9.26
C LEU A 105 26.09 25.86 9.20
N LYS A 106 25.75 26.99 9.83
CA LYS A 106 24.39 27.55 9.74
C LYS A 106 24.06 27.93 8.30
N GLU A 107 24.96 28.67 7.64
CA GLU A 107 24.76 29.11 6.26
C GLU A 107 24.64 27.95 5.27
N ILE A 108 25.53 26.96 5.36
CA ILE A 108 25.48 25.75 4.51
C ILE A 108 24.15 24.99 4.73
N SER A 109 23.74 24.84 5.99
CA SER A 109 22.52 24.12 6.33
C SER A 109 21.27 24.84 5.84
N GLU A 110 21.21 26.17 5.91
CA GLU A 110 20.09 26.94 5.35
C GLU A 110 20.05 26.84 3.83
N ASN A 111 21.18 26.89 3.14
CA ASN A 111 21.24 26.66 1.70
C ASN A 111 20.79 25.26 1.32
N TYR A 112 21.17 24.25 2.10
CA TYR A 112 20.70 22.88 1.93
C TYR A 112 19.18 22.75 2.13
N ILE A 113 18.60 23.41 3.16
CA ILE A 113 17.13 23.43 3.37
C ILE A 113 16.42 24.04 2.16
N LYS A 114 16.92 25.20 1.66
CA LYS A 114 16.36 25.84 0.45
C LYS A 114 16.44 24.92 -0.77
N PHE A 115 17.55 24.22 -0.95
CA PHE A 115 17.74 23.25 -2.02
C PHE A 115 16.74 22.10 -1.95
N ILE A 116 16.55 21.49 -0.76
CA ILE A 116 15.56 20.42 -0.54
C ILE A 116 14.13 20.91 -0.81
N GLN A 117 13.78 22.10 -0.31
CA GLN A 117 12.46 22.69 -0.56
C GLN A 117 12.22 22.91 -2.05
N LYS A 118 13.22 23.40 -2.78
CA LYS A 118 13.16 23.57 -4.24
C LYS A 118 13.00 22.24 -4.97
N LEU A 119 13.74 21.19 -4.56
CA LEU A 119 13.61 19.84 -5.11
C LEU A 119 12.22 19.26 -4.87
N ASN A 120 11.72 19.41 -3.66
CA ASN A 120 10.38 18.90 -3.29
C ASN A 120 9.27 19.57 -4.11
N TYR A 121 9.43 20.87 -4.41
CA TYR A 121 8.49 21.64 -5.22
C TYR A 121 8.60 21.31 -6.73
N SER A 122 9.83 21.17 -7.24
CA SER A 122 10.08 21.04 -8.68
C SER A 122 9.93 19.62 -9.22
N LYS A 123 10.20 18.60 -8.38
CA LYS A 123 10.25 17.20 -8.86
C LYS A 123 9.03 16.37 -8.50
N ASN A 124 8.01 16.92 -7.77
CA ASN A 124 6.92 16.09 -7.24
C ASN A 124 7.46 14.74 -6.73
N SER A 125 8.45 14.82 -5.83
CA SER A 125 9.17 13.64 -5.33
C SER A 125 8.16 12.67 -4.73
N ALA A 126 7.82 11.64 -5.50
CA ALA A 126 6.85 10.64 -5.07
C ALA A 126 7.59 9.36 -4.74
N SER A 127 7.51 8.95 -3.49
CA SER A 127 7.83 7.57 -3.11
C SER A 127 6.71 6.65 -3.59
N LYS A 128 7.05 5.41 -3.92
CA LYS A 128 6.06 4.41 -4.33
C LYS A 128 6.06 3.27 -3.34
N ASP A 129 4.89 2.98 -2.80
CA ASP A 129 4.64 1.77 -2.04
C ASP A 129 4.00 0.72 -2.95
N PHE A 130 4.46 -0.52 -2.82
CA PHE A 130 3.98 -1.65 -3.59
C PHE A 130 3.29 -2.64 -2.68
N TYR A 131 2.08 -3.05 -3.05
CA TYR A 131 1.30 -4.01 -2.30
C TYR A 131 0.82 -5.13 -3.21
N LEU A 132 0.80 -6.36 -2.68
CA LEU A 132 0.07 -7.48 -3.24
C LEU A 132 -1.14 -7.77 -2.34
N ILE A 133 -2.29 -7.95 -2.96
CA ILE A 133 -3.51 -8.32 -2.26
C ILE A 133 -3.87 -9.73 -2.70
N ILE A 134 -4.02 -10.60 -1.73
CA ILE A 134 -4.46 -11.98 -1.91
C ILE A 134 -5.85 -12.17 -1.29
N SER A 135 -6.64 -13.04 -1.87
CA SER A 135 -8.00 -13.28 -1.40
C SER A 135 -8.29 -14.75 -1.15
N ASN A 136 -9.23 -14.97 -0.25
CA ASN A 136 -9.91 -16.24 -0.04
C ASN A 136 -11.40 -15.99 -0.08
N GLU A 137 -12.15 -16.83 -0.81
CA GLU A 137 -13.60 -16.85 -0.80
C GLU A 137 -14.05 -18.00 0.09
N LYS A 138 -14.79 -17.68 1.14
CA LYS A 138 -15.30 -18.69 2.07
C LYS A 138 -16.37 -19.54 1.37
N ILE A 139 -16.16 -20.84 1.32
CA ILE A 139 -17.18 -21.80 0.92
C ILE A 139 -18.19 -21.88 2.08
N GLU A 140 -19.47 -21.74 1.80
CA GLU A 140 -20.56 -21.53 2.78
C GLU A 140 -20.65 -22.54 3.93
N ASN A 141 -19.98 -23.69 3.83
CA ASN A 141 -20.07 -24.79 4.80
C ASN A 141 -18.89 -24.91 5.78
N LEU A 142 -17.89 -24.00 5.73
CA LEU A 142 -16.70 -24.04 6.57
C LEU A 142 -16.65 -22.83 7.52
N ASN A 143 -17.15 -23.04 8.75
CA ASN A 143 -17.43 -21.97 9.70
C ASN A 143 -16.25 -21.39 10.49
N SER A 144 -14.98 -21.79 10.24
CA SER A 144 -13.87 -21.26 11.03
C SER A 144 -13.01 -20.26 10.26
N ILE A 145 -12.75 -19.11 10.89
CA ILE A 145 -11.78 -18.10 10.40
C ILE A 145 -10.38 -18.69 10.31
N GLU A 146 -10.06 -19.69 11.11
CA GLU A 146 -8.78 -20.40 11.13
C GLU A 146 -8.42 -21.03 9.78
N ILE A 147 -9.41 -21.60 9.09
CA ILE A 147 -9.20 -22.20 7.75
C ILE A 147 -8.84 -21.11 6.74
N VAL A 148 -9.52 -19.96 6.80
CA VAL A 148 -9.23 -18.81 5.95
C VAL A 148 -7.82 -18.26 6.24
N GLU A 149 -7.45 -18.17 7.52
CA GLU A 149 -6.14 -17.72 7.94
C GLU A 149 -5.03 -18.64 7.43
N ASN A 150 -5.21 -19.94 7.56
CA ASN A 150 -4.24 -20.92 7.07
C ASN A 150 -4.07 -20.87 5.54
N ASP A 151 -5.17 -20.76 4.78
CA ASP A 151 -5.10 -20.63 3.33
C ASP A 151 -4.37 -19.33 2.91
N LEU A 152 -4.70 -18.20 3.56
CA LEU A 152 -4.01 -16.94 3.29
C LEU A 152 -2.52 -16.99 3.66
N LYS A 153 -2.16 -17.69 4.75
CA LYS A 153 -0.75 -17.95 5.12
C LYS A 153 -0.02 -18.80 4.08
N GLU A 154 -0.64 -19.88 3.59
CA GLU A 154 -0.03 -20.70 2.53
C GLU A 154 0.23 -19.89 1.27
N LYS A 155 -0.75 -19.08 0.84
CA LYS A 155 -0.61 -18.17 -0.31
C LYS A 155 0.52 -17.16 -0.09
N TYR A 156 0.61 -16.58 1.11
CA TYR A 156 1.70 -15.68 1.47
C TYR A 156 3.07 -16.34 1.36
N PHE A 157 3.24 -17.55 1.93
CA PHE A 157 4.53 -18.25 1.88
C PHE A 157 4.94 -18.56 0.44
N LYS A 158 4.02 -19.00 -0.41
CA LYS A 158 4.28 -19.24 -1.84
C LYS A 158 4.78 -17.97 -2.54
N ILE A 159 4.10 -16.84 -2.29
CA ILE A 159 4.49 -15.54 -2.86
C ILE A 159 5.85 -15.11 -2.34
N LYS A 160 6.07 -15.19 -1.02
CA LYS A 160 7.32 -14.79 -0.38
C LYS A 160 8.52 -15.57 -0.92
N GLU A 161 8.39 -16.88 -1.03
CA GLU A 161 9.45 -17.73 -1.57
C GLU A 161 9.78 -17.36 -3.02
N CYS A 162 8.77 -17.20 -3.87
CA CYS A 162 9.00 -16.85 -5.27
C CYS A 162 9.59 -15.45 -5.44
N LEU A 163 9.12 -14.46 -4.66
CA LEU A 163 9.64 -13.09 -4.71
C LEU A 163 11.07 -12.99 -4.16
N SER A 164 11.42 -13.76 -3.13
CA SER A 164 12.79 -13.82 -2.61
C SER A 164 13.79 -14.28 -3.68
N ARG A 165 13.38 -15.20 -4.54
CA ARG A 165 14.20 -15.62 -5.70
C ARG A 165 14.39 -14.49 -6.73
N CYS A 166 13.46 -13.52 -6.77
CA CYS A 166 13.59 -12.30 -7.58
C CYS A 166 14.42 -11.22 -6.87
N GLY A 167 14.84 -11.43 -5.62
CA GLY A 167 15.50 -10.43 -4.78
C GLY A 167 14.54 -9.43 -4.13
N ASN A 168 13.22 -9.56 -4.33
CA ASN A 168 12.21 -8.77 -3.63
C ASN A 168 11.84 -9.42 -2.30
N ASP A 169 11.40 -8.63 -1.33
CA ASP A 169 10.84 -9.18 -0.10
C ASP A 169 9.34 -8.90 0.01
N ALA A 170 8.61 -9.84 0.61
CA ALA A 170 7.18 -9.71 0.88
C ALA A 170 6.95 -9.76 2.39
N ILE A 171 6.35 -8.72 2.94
CA ILE A 171 6.08 -8.57 4.37
C ILE A 171 4.58 -8.59 4.60
N GLU A 172 4.13 -9.44 5.52
CA GLU A 172 2.75 -9.41 5.99
C GLU A 172 2.47 -8.18 6.84
N ILE A 173 1.30 -7.57 6.62
CA ILE A 173 0.80 -6.49 7.47
C ILE A 173 -0.14 -7.11 8.50
N ASN A 174 0.41 -7.46 9.67
CA ASN A 174 -0.30 -8.17 10.74
C ASN A 174 -0.84 -7.22 11.82
N ASN A 175 -0.98 -5.94 11.54
CA ASN A 175 -1.48 -4.95 12.48
C ASN A 175 -2.67 -4.20 11.89
N LYS A 176 -3.79 -4.26 12.59
CA LYS A 176 -5.03 -3.57 12.22
C LYS A 176 -4.83 -2.07 11.99
N ASN A 177 -4.05 -1.38 12.84
CA ASN A 177 -3.81 0.04 12.70
C ASN A 177 -3.06 0.37 11.41
N ASN A 178 -2.08 -0.46 11.01
CA ASN A 178 -1.35 -0.28 9.76
C ASN A 178 -2.27 -0.47 8.54
N ILE A 179 -3.19 -1.44 8.60
CA ILE A 179 -4.21 -1.63 7.56
C ILE A 179 -5.11 -0.40 7.45
N ILE A 180 -5.58 0.14 8.58
CA ILE A 180 -6.42 1.35 8.60
C ILE A 180 -5.68 2.54 7.97
N ILE A 181 -4.40 2.74 8.28
CA ILE A 181 -3.57 3.81 7.70
C ILE A 181 -3.47 3.65 6.18
N ILE A 182 -3.24 2.44 5.70
CA ILE A 182 -3.15 2.15 4.26
C ILE A 182 -4.50 2.45 3.58
N LEU A 183 -5.60 1.94 4.14
CA LEU A 183 -6.93 2.19 3.60
C LEU A 183 -7.31 3.68 3.63
N ASP A 184 -7.00 4.40 4.73
CA ASP A 184 -7.23 5.84 4.82
C ASP A 184 -6.46 6.61 3.76
N SER A 185 -5.21 6.20 3.46
CA SER A 185 -4.39 6.83 2.44
C SER A 185 -4.97 6.67 1.02
N PHE A 186 -5.67 5.56 0.73
CA PHE A 186 -6.37 5.35 -0.53
C PHE A 186 -7.70 6.09 -0.62
N LEU A 187 -8.46 6.10 0.47
CA LEU A 187 -9.80 6.69 0.49
C LEU A 187 -9.76 8.22 0.65
N ASN A 188 -8.75 8.75 1.32
CA ASN A 188 -8.60 10.18 1.66
C ASN A 188 -7.38 10.81 0.98
N THR A 189 -7.19 10.59 -0.31
CA THR A 189 -6.07 11.14 -1.09
C THR A 189 -5.86 12.64 -0.91
N ARG A 190 -6.91 13.43 -0.69
CA ARG A 190 -6.81 14.88 -0.46
C ARG A 190 -6.04 15.25 0.82
N LYS A 191 -6.12 14.44 1.88
CA LYS A 191 -5.36 14.68 3.13
C LYS A 191 -3.85 14.51 2.93
N PHE A 192 -3.45 13.62 2.01
CA PHE A 192 -2.06 13.29 1.74
C PHE A 192 -1.43 14.16 0.66
N LEU A 193 -2.23 14.81 -0.18
CA LEU A 193 -1.75 15.76 -1.20
C LEU A 193 -1.49 17.17 -0.66
N ASN A 194 -2.12 17.52 0.49
CA ASN A 194 -2.08 18.87 1.07
C ASN A 194 -1.16 18.97 2.31
N LYS A 195 -0.39 17.95 2.62
CA LYS A 195 0.72 17.99 3.57
C LYS A 195 2.03 18.12 2.80
#